data_d7ee012ae61c8c298a3c684b4cc81f29
#
_entry.id   d7ee012ae61c8c298a3c684b4cc81f29
#
_cell.length_a   1.000
_cell.length_b   1.000
_cell.length_c   1.000
_cell.angle_alpha   90.00
_cell.angle_beta   90.00
_cell.angle_gamma   90.00
#
_symmetry.space_group_name_H-M   'P 1'
#
loop_
_entity.id
_entity.type
_entity.pdbx_description
1 polymer ?
#
loop_
_entity_poly.entity_id
_entity_poly.type
_entity_poly.pdbx_seq_one_letter_code
_entity_poly.pdbx_strand_id
1 'polypeptide(L)'
;MNSIEILVSIRKIVRSLNLESKSIQKDFGLSITQLLCLNHLEQIPNYQSTHKELMELLSLNSSTVTGIINRLEKKGYITRLPKSGDKRVTFIALTAVGLKLLQDTPNVLHDRLAKKLNTLSNDDQKMVKKSLEIIVSAMQIIEVEASPLLISEEPLDDF
;
A
#
# COMPACT_ATOMS: atom_id res chain seq x y z
N MET A 1 -10.68 9.42 -31.19
CA MET A 1 -10.03 8.58 -30.16
C MET A 1 -11.01 7.49 -29.74
N ASN A 2 -10.60 6.25 -29.72
CA ASN A 2 -11.52 5.15 -29.51
C ASN A 2 -11.48 4.73 -28.03
N SER A 3 -12.63 4.64 -27.37
CA SER A 3 -12.76 4.15 -25.98
C SER A 3 -12.08 2.79 -25.75
N ILE A 4 -11.94 1.98 -26.80
CA ILE A 4 -11.24 0.68 -26.75
C ILE A 4 -9.78 0.84 -26.33
N GLU A 5 -9.05 1.85 -26.79
CA GLU A 5 -7.64 2.08 -26.43
C GLU A 5 -7.49 2.43 -24.96
N ILE A 6 -8.42 3.24 -24.41
CA ILE A 6 -8.46 3.57 -22.99
C ILE A 6 -8.71 2.31 -22.17
N LEU A 7 -9.71 1.50 -22.54
CA LEU A 7 -10.02 0.24 -21.86
C LEU A 7 -8.87 -0.77 -21.92
N VAL A 8 -8.14 -0.82 -23.04
CA VAL A 8 -6.92 -1.65 -23.16
C VAL A 8 -5.85 -1.16 -22.18
N SER A 9 -5.68 0.14 -22.04
CA SER A 9 -4.69 0.72 -21.11
C SER A 9 -5.06 0.40 -19.67
N ILE A 10 -6.32 0.54 -19.28
CA ILE A 10 -6.82 0.18 -17.95
C ILE A 10 -6.57 -1.31 -17.69
N ARG A 11 -6.90 -2.21 -18.63
CA ARG A 11 -6.64 -3.65 -18.46
C ARG A 11 -5.16 -3.98 -18.30
N LYS A 12 -4.26 -3.28 -19.01
CA LYS A 12 -2.82 -3.45 -18.86
C LYS A 12 -2.36 -3.04 -17.44
N ILE A 13 -2.87 -1.92 -16.92
CA ILE A 13 -2.57 -1.47 -15.56
C ILE A 13 -3.03 -2.54 -14.55
N VAL A 14 -4.30 -2.95 -14.59
CA VAL A 14 -4.86 -3.96 -13.68
C VAL A 14 -4.07 -5.26 -13.74
N ARG A 15 -3.74 -5.75 -14.95
CA ARG A 15 -2.96 -6.97 -15.11
C ARG A 15 -1.56 -6.86 -14.50
N SER A 16 -0.87 -5.74 -14.71
CA SER A 16 0.47 -5.51 -14.15
C SER A 16 0.45 -5.54 -12.62
N LEU A 17 -0.55 -4.89 -12.02
CA LEU A 17 -0.73 -4.87 -10.57
C LEU A 17 -1.03 -6.28 -10.02
N ASN A 18 -1.90 -7.04 -10.69
CA ASN A 18 -2.22 -8.41 -10.30
C ASN A 18 -1.00 -9.34 -10.36
N LEU A 19 -0.19 -9.23 -11.40
CA LEU A 19 1.02 -10.04 -11.53
C LEU A 19 2.04 -9.72 -10.45
N GLU A 20 2.23 -8.44 -10.13
CA GLU A 20 3.14 -8.02 -9.06
C GLU A 20 2.66 -8.50 -7.70
N SER A 21 1.37 -8.35 -7.40
CA SER A 21 0.78 -8.82 -6.13
C SER A 21 1.02 -10.33 -5.93
N LYS A 22 0.79 -11.13 -6.97
CA LYS A 22 1.04 -12.57 -6.92
C LYS A 22 2.51 -12.90 -6.70
N SER A 23 3.43 -12.17 -7.34
CA SER A 23 4.87 -12.38 -7.16
C SER A 23 5.30 -12.05 -5.73
N ILE A 24 4.88 -10.91 -5.18
CA ILE A 24 5.22 -10.50 -3.82
C ILE A 24 4.65 -11.50 -2.79
N GLN A 25 3.42 -11.93 -2.98
CA GLN A 25 2.80 -12.93 -2.09
C GLN A 25 3.55 -14.28 -2.14
N LYS A 26 3.90 -14.73 -3.34
CA LYS A 26 4.63 -16.00 -3.54
C LYS A 26 6.04 -15.95 -2.96
N ASP A 27 6.76 -14.86 -3.21
CA ASP A 27 8.21 -14.79 -2.93
C ASP A 27 8.48 -14.34 -1.49
N PHE A 28 7.62 -13.51 -0.90
CA PHE A 28 7.82 -12.90 0.42
C PHE A 28 6.69 -13.18 1.41
N GLY A 29 5.59 -13.79 0.98
CA GLY A 29 4.43 -14.04 1.83
C GLY A 29 3.74 -12.76 2.34
N LEU A 30 3.87 -11.65 1.61
CA LEU A 30 3.33 -10.36 1.97
C LEU A 30 2.33 -9.85 0.93
N SER A 31 1.30 -9.14 1.38
CA SER A 31 0.51 -8.32 0.47
C SER A 31 1.26 -7.01 0.13
N ILE A 32 0.89 -6.37 -0.98
CA ILE A 32 1.42 -5.04 -1.34
C ILE A 32 1.18 -4.03 -0.21
N THR A 33 0.03 -4.08 0.43
CA THR A 33 -0.34 -3.21 1.55
C THR A 33 0.60 -3.37 2.74
N GLN A 34 0.92 -4.63 3.08
CA GLN A 34 1.88 -4.94 4.14
C GLN A 34 3.26 -4.41 3.80
N LEU A 35 3.68 -4.58 2.56
CA LEU A 35 4.98 -4.09 2.10
C LEU A 35 5.06 -2.56 2.08
N LEU A 36 4.00 -1.87 1.64
CA LEU A 36 3.92 -0.40 1.70
C LEU A 36 4.01 0.12 3.14
N CYS A 37 3.37 -0.57 4.09
CA CYS A 37 3.46 -0.25 5.51
C CYS A 37 4.90 -0.36 6.02
N LEU A 38 5.61 -1.43 5.68
CA LEU A 38 7.01 -1.63 6.07
C LEU A 38 7.94 -0.61 5.42
N ASN A 39 7.79 -0.33 4.12
CA ASN A 39 8.57 0.67 3.39
C ASN A 39 8.40 2.07 4.00
N HIS A 40 7.17 2.43 4.38
CA HIS A 40 6.93 3.70 5.06
C HIS A 40 7.69 3.78 6.39
N LEU A 41 7.61 2.74 7.21
CA LEU A 41 8.33 2.70 8.49
C LEU A 41 9.85 2.81 8.31
N GLU A 42 10.40 2.24 7.24
CA GLU A 42 11.84 2.35 6.93
C GLU A 42 12.25 3.79 6.61
N GLN A 43 11.39 4.56 5.96
CA GLN A 43 11.70 5.90 5.47
C GLN A 43 11.56 7.01 6.50
N ILE A 44 10.87 6.75 7.61
CA ILE A 44 10.61 7.76 8.64
C ILE A 44 11.63 7.71 9.77
N PRO A 45 11.87 8.85 10.47
CA PRO A 45 12.77 8.91 11.59
C PRO A 45 12.41 7.90 12.68
N ASN A 46 13.44 7.28 13.27
CA ASN A 46 13.29 6.26 14.32
C ASN A 46 12.50 5.01 13.92
N TYR A 47 12.18 4.82 12.63
CA TYR A 47 11.42 3.66 12.12
C TYR A 47 10.06 3.46 12.82
N GLN A 48 9.39 4.54 13.23
CA GLN A 48 8.17 4.49 14.02
C GLN A 48 7.07 5.35 13.41
N SER A 49 5.84 4.84 13.44
CA SER A 49 4.64 5.56 13.01
C SER A 49 3.48 5.28 13.96
N THR A 50 2.43 6.06 13.84
CA THR A 50 1.18 5.83 14.56
C THR A 50 0.19 5.09 13.69
N HIS A 51 -0.80 4.45 14.32
CA HIS A 51 -1.92 3.83 13.61
C HIS A 51 -2.64 4.83 12.69
N LYS A 52 -2.81 6.08 13.14
CA LYS A 52 -3.47 7.14 12.37
C LYS A 52 -2.68 7.49 11.11
N GLU A 53 -1.37 7.68 11.21
CA GLU A 53 -0.50 7.97 10.06
C GLU A 53 -0.54 6.83 9.03
N LEU A 54 -0.56 5.57 9.48
CA LEU A 54 -0.69 4.43 8.59
C LEU A 54 -2.06 4.38 7.90
N MET A 55 -3.15 4.76 8.58
CA MET A 55 -4.47 4.91 7.96
C MET A 55 -4.46 5.96 6.84
N GLU A 56 -3.87 7.12 7.10
CA GLU A 56 -3.75 8.21 6.13
C GLU A 56 -2.89 7.81 4.93
N LEU A 57 -1.73 7.20 5.19
CA LEU A 57 -0.83 6.70 4.14
C LEU A 57 -1.52 5.70 3.21
N LEU A 58 -2.20 4.72 3.80
CA LEU A 58 -2.80 3.61 3.05
C LEU A 58 -4.18 3.97 2.49
N SER A 59 -4.77 5.08 2.91
CA SER A 59 -6.15 5.47 2.61
C SER A 59 -7.15 4.36 2.94
N LEU A 60 -6.98 3.73 4.12
CA LEU A 60 -7.78 2.61 4.59
C LEU A 60 -8.45 2.93 5.93
N ASN A 61 -9.54 2.23 6.22
CA ASN A 61 -10.23 2.34 7.51
C ASN A 61 -9.41 1.70 8.67
N SER A 62 -9.80 2.04 9.90
CA SER A 62 -9.11 1.62 11.12
C SER A 62 -9.06 0.09 11.29
N SER A 63 -10.15 -0.61 10.96
CA SER A 63 -10.22 -2.07 11.13
C SER A 63 -9.27 -2.80 10.18
N THR A 64 -9.21 -2.37 8.92
CA THR A 64 -8.30 -2.93 7.91
C THR A 64 -6.84 -2.69 8.29
N VAL A 65 -6.48 -1.47 8.71
CA VAL A 65 -5.12 -1.16 9.16
C VAL A 65 -4.74 -1.95 10.41
N THR A 66 -5.67 -2.12 11.35
CA THR A 66 -5.47 -2.97 12.52
C THR A 66 -5.16 -4.42 12.11
N GLY A 67 -5.87 -4.96 11.12
CA GLY A 67 -5.62 -6.29 10.58
C GLY A 67 -4.23 -6.42 9.95
N ILE A 68 -3.79 -5.41 9.17
CA ILE A 68 -2.45 -5.37 8.59
C ILE A 68 -1.37 -5.37 9.67
N ILE A 69 -1.51 -4.49 10.68
CA ILE A 69 -0.58 -4.39 11.82
C ILE A 69 -0.49 -5.72 12.57
N ASN A 70 -1.63 -6.34 12.87
CA ASN A 70 -1.65 -7.63 13.58
C ASN A 70 -0.89 -8.73 12.83
N ARG A 71 -1.09 -8.81 11.50
CA ARG A 71 -0.39 -9.81 10.67
C ARG A 71 1.11 -9.54 10.59
N LEU A 72 1.53 -8.27 10.44
CA LEU A 72 2.95 -7.90 10.42
C LEU A 72 3.63 -8.14 11.76
N GLU A 73 2.93 -7.87 12.86
CA GLU A 73 3.42 -8.14 14.21
C GLU A 73 3.54 -9.64 14.47
N LYS A 74 2.55 -10.44 14.07
CA LYS A 74 2.60 -11.91 14.17
C LYS A 74 3.79 -12.50 13.40
N LYS A 75 4.16 -11.89 12.26
CA LYS A 75 5.35 -12.27 11.48
C LYS A 75 6.66 -11.73 12.05
N GLY A 76 6.61 -10.89 13.08
CA GLY A 76 7.79 -10.31 13.73
C GLY A 76 8.45 -9.16 12.96
N TYR A 77 7.81 -8.62 11.93
CA TYR A 77 8.35 -7.52 11.11
C TYR A 77 8.18 -6.16 11.74
N ILE A 78 7.18 -6.01 12.59
CA ILE A 78 6.92 -4.82 13.39
C ILE A 78 6.64 -5.20 14.84
N THR A 79 6.67 -4.21 15.72
CA THR A 79 6.26 -4.36 17.12
C THR A 79 5.48 -3.12 17.56
N ARG A 80 4.53 -3.29 18.47
CA ARG A 80 3.92 -2.17 19.18
C ARG A 80 4.79 -1.73 20.32
N LEU A 81 5.03 -0.43 20.41
CA LEU A 81 5.81 0.13 21.51
C LEU A 81 4.96 0.31 22.76
N PRO A 82 5.56 0.20 23.96
CA PRO A 82 4.88 0.50 25.20
C PRO A 82 4.29 1.91 25.17
N LYS A 83 3.09 2.06 25.68
CA LYS A 83 2.42 3.34 25.77
C LYS A 83 3.17 4.25 26.75
N SER A 84 3.79 5.31 26.25
CA SER A 84 4.35 6.37 27.06
C SER A 84 3.58 7.68 26.79
N GLY A 85 3.11 8.35 27.82
CA GLY A 85 2.35 9.60 27.67
C GLY A 85 0.87 9.38 27.40
N ASP A 86 0.34 9.87 26.27
CA ASP A 86 -1.06 9.69 25.90
C ASP A 86 -1.37 8.22 25.57
N LYS A 87 -2.15 7.59 26.46
CA LYS A 87 -2.56 6.18 26.33
C LYS A 87 -3.41 5.88 25.10
N ARG A 88 -3.86 6.91 24.37
CA ARG A 88 -4.68 6.76 23.16
C ARG A 88 -3.84 6.53 21.91
N VAL A 89 -2.56 6.86 21.94
CA VAL A 89 -1.65 6.73 20.81
C VAL A 89 -0.84 5.44 20.95
N THR A 90 -0.90 4.58 19.96
CA THR A 90 -0.04 3.39 19.84
C THR A 90 1.00 3.64 18.75
N PHE A 91 2.27 3.59 19.13
CA PHE A 91 3.37 3.62 18.19
C PHE A 91 3.68 2.21 17.68
N ILE A 92 4.00 2.12 16.41
CA ILE A 92 4.36 0.91 15.69
C ILE A 92 5.77 1.11 15.16
N ALA A 93 6.67 0.18 15.46
CA ALA A 93 8.08 0.27 15.08
C ALA A 93 8.46 -0.90 14.16
N LEU A 94 9.29 -0.60 13.16
CA LEU A 94 9.93 -1.62 12.32
C LEU A 94 10.97 -2.37 13.17
N THR A 95 10.99 -3.70 13.05
CA THR A 95 12.00 -4.55 13.70
C THR A 95 13.22 -4.75 12.80
N ALA A 96 14.32 -5.25 13.37
CA ALA A 96 15.49 -5.64 12.59
C ALA A 96 15.17 -6.74 11.55
N VAL A 97 14.22 -7.65 11.87
CA VAL A 97 13.74 -8.69 10.94
C VAL A 97 12.97 -8.07 9.79
N GLY A 98 12.10 -7.08 10.08
CA GLY A 98 11.36 -6.34 9.05
C GLY A 98 12.30 -5.54 8.15
N LEU A 99 13.31 -4.88 8.71
CA LEU A 99 14.31 -4.14 7.94
C LEU A 99 15.11 -5.06 7.01
N LYS A 100 15.53 -6.22 7.50
CA LYS A 100 16.24 -7.21 6.68
C LYS A 100 15.37 -7.72 5.53
N LEU A 101 14.09 -7.98 5.77
CA LEU A 101 13.14 -8.38 4.72
C LEU A 101 13.09 -7.33 3.60
N LEU A 102 13.02 -6.04 3.95
CA LEU A 102 12.95 -4.97 2.96
C LEU A 102 14.21 -4.89 2.08
N GLN A 103 15.38 -5.19 2.62
CA GLN A 103 16.64 -5.24 1.85
C GLN A 103 16.60 -6.31 0.75
N ASP A 104 15.91 -7.42 1.01
CA ASP A 104 15.78 -8.55 0.08
C ASP A 104 14.57 -8.38 -0.89
N THR A 105 13.70 -7.40 -0.64
CA THR A 105 12.47 -7.20 -1.40
C THR A 105 12.66 -6.17 -2.52
N PRO A 106 12.29 -6.49 -3.77
CA PRO A 106 12.42 -5.54 -4.87
C PRO A 106 11.49 -4.34 -4.69
N ASN A 107 11.87 -3.20 -5.28
CA ASN A 107 11.01 -2.02 -5.35
C ASN A 107 9.68 -2.35 -6.03
N VAL A 108 8.59 -2.25 -5.30
CA VAL A 108 7.25 -2.49 -5.83
C VAL A 108 6.87 -1.48 -6.91
N LEU A 109 5.98 -1.88 -7.80
CA LEU A 109 5.48 -1.04 -8.89
C LEU A 109 4.95 0.31 -8.37
N HIS A 110 4.31 0.31 -7.19
CA HIS A 110 3.83 1.52 -6.54
C HIS A 110 4.97 2.55 -6.35
N ASP A 111 6.09 2.16 -5.76
CA ASP A 111 7.22 3.05 -5.49
C ASP A 111 7.90 3.49 -6.79
N ARG A 112 8.04 2.57 -7.76
CA ARG A 112 8.57 2.90 -9.09
C ARG A 112 7.68 3.88 -9.82
N LEU A 113 6.36 3.70 -9.76
CA LEU A 113 5.39 4.59 -10.36
C LEU A 113 5.39 5.96 -9.68
N ALA A 114 5.38 6.00 -8.34
CA ALA A 114 5.43 7.25 -7.58
C ALA A 114 6.70 8.06 -7.93
N LYS A 115 7.86 7.41 -7.97
CA LYS A 115 9.11 8.06 -8.40
C LYS A 115 9.01 8.63 -9.82
N LYS A 116 8.43 7.89 -10.76
CA LYS A 116 8.23 8.35 -12.14
C LYS A 116 7.25 9.52 -12.22
N LEU A 117 6.12 9.46 -11.51
CA LEU A 117 5.14 10.54 -11.47
C LEU A 117 5.75 11.83 -10.91
N ASN A 118 6.62 11.73 -9.91
CA ASN A 118 7.30 12.89 -9.32
C ASN A 118 8.32 13.54 -10.27
N THR A 119 8.74 12.87 -11.34
CA THR A 119 9.63 13.45 -12.38
C THR A 119 8.87 14.15 -13.49
N LEU A 120 7.55 14.05 -13.53
CA LEU A 120 6.71 14.75 -14.51
C LEU A 120 6.64 16.26 -14.20
N SER A 121 6.37 17.05 -15.22
CA SER A 121 6.04 18.46 -15.04
C SER A 121 4.77 18.61 -14.19
N ASN A 122 4.62 19.75 -13.51
CA ASN A 122 3.41 20.04 -12.73
C ASN A 122 2.13 19.98 -13.58
N ASP A 123 2.21 20.36 -14.85
CA ASP A 123 1.06 20.35 -15.75
C ASP A 123 0.70 18.92 -16.17
N ASP A 124 1.71 18.07 -16.43
CA ASP A 124 1.48 16.64 -16.70
C ASP A 124 0.89 15.93 -15.49
N GLN A 125 1.38 16.21 -14.27
CA GLN A 125 0.82 15.64 -13.03
C GLN A 125 -0.65 16.01 -12.86
N LYS A 126 -1.01 17.30 -13.10
CA LYS A 126 -2.41 17.77 -13.06
C LYS A 126 -3.26 17.06 -14.12
N MET A 127 -2.72 16.91 -15.33
CA MET A 127 -3.41 16.22 -16.42
C MET A 127 -3.68 14.76 -16.08
N VAL A 128 -2.68 14.03 -15.58
CA VAL A 128 -2.81 12.64 -15.15
C VAL A 128 -3.86 12.52 -14.04
N LYS A 129 -3.79 13.36 -13.01
CA LYS A 129 -4.76 13.39 -11.91
C LYS A 129 -6.18 13.59 -12.44
N LYS A 130 -6.40 14.63 -13.25
CA LYS A 130 -7.72 14.93 -13.82
C LYS A 130 -8.26 13.79 -14.69
N SER A 131 -7.39 13.16 -15.49
CA SER A 131 -7.79 12.03 -16.34
C SER A 131 -8.22 10.82 -15.52
N LEU A 132 -7.51 10.52 -14.45
CA LEU A 132 -7.89 9.44 -13.53
C LEU A 132 -9.20 9.74 -12.78
N GLU A 133 -9.41 10.98 -12.34
CA GLU A 133 -10.67 11.40 -11.72
C GLU A 133 -11.88 11.19 -12.65
N ILE A 134 -11.72 11.51 -13.94
CA ILE A 134 -12.76 11.28 -14.96
C ILE A 134 -13.05 9.76 -15.09
N ILE A 135 -12.02 8.92 -15.13
CA ILE A 135 -12.17 7.46 -15.25
C ILE A 135 -12.88 6.90 -14.02
N VAL A 136 -12.43 7.27 -12.82
CA VAL A 136 -13.03 6.84 -11.55
C VAL A 136 -14.51 7.25 -11.49
N SER A 137 -14.83 8.48 -11.85
CA SER A 137 -16.21 8.97 -11.91
C SER A 137 -17.05 8.20 -12.92
N ALA A 138 -16.51 7.93 -14.12
CA ALA A 138 -17.20 7.16 -15.16
C ALA A 138 -17.49 5.70 -14.76
N MET A 139 -16.67 5.14 -13.88
CA MET A 139 -16.87 3.80 -13.32
C MET A 139 -17.92 3.78 -12.19
N GLN A 140 -18.48 4.92 -11.81
CA GLN A 140 -19.43 5.07 -10.69
C GLN A 140 -18.91 4.49 -9.36
N ILE A 141 -17.61 4.54 -9.14
CA ILE A 141 -16.96 4.10 -7.91
C ILE A 141 -17.18 5.20 -6.86
N ILE A 142 -18.38 5.23 -6.26
CA ILE A 142 -18.76 6.33 -5.34
C ILE A 142 -18.24 6.11 -3.92
N GLU A 143 -17.91 4.87 -3.53
CA GLU A 143 -17.50 4.53 -2.15
C GLU A 143 -16.51 3.38 -2.06
N VAL A 144 -15.63 3.21 -3.02
CA VAL A 144 -14.54 2.25 -2.85
C VAL A 144 -13.41 2.95 -2.11
N GLU A 145 -13.13 2.52 -0.88
CA GLU A 145 -11.89 2.89 -0.20
C GLU A 145 -10.73 2.69 -1.18
N ALA A 146 -9.81 3.65 -1.22
CA ALA A 146 -8.60 3.52 -2.03
C ALA A 146 -7.69 2.48 -1.39
N SER A 147 -8.19 1.24 -1.30
CA SER A 147 -7.38 0.09 -0.93
C SER A 147 -6.15 0.10 -1.81
N PRO A 148 -4.95 -0.01 -1.24
CA PRO A 148 -3.77 -0.18 -2.06
C PRO A 148 -4.02 -1.33 -2.99
N LEU A 149 -3.80 -1.07 -4.26
CA LEU A 149 -4.11 -1.92 -5.39
C LEU A 149 -3.87 -3.40 -5.08
N LEU A 150 -5.00 -4.13 -4.97
CA LEU A 150 -5.15 -5.56 -4.78
C LEU A 150 -5.03 -6.07 -3.34
N ILE A 151 -6.21 -6.26 -2.76
CA ILE A 151 -6.42 -7.32 -1.79
C ILE A 151 -6.46 -8.62 -2.60
N SER A 152 -5.41 -9.44 -2.55
CA SER A 152 -5.62 -10.86 -2.75
C SER A 152 -6.49 -11.29 -1.57
N GLU A 153 -7.70 -11.77 -1.83
CA GLU A 153 -8.47 -12.51 -0.85
C GLU A 153 -7.56 -13.63 -0.34
N GLU A 154 -7.00 -13.42 0.86
CA GLU A 154 -6.42 -14.54 1.57
C GLU A 154 -7.57 -15.50 1.83
N PRO A 155 -7.43 -16.81 1.54
CA PRO A 155 -8.40 -17.78 2.00
C PRO A 155 -8.60 -17.54 3.49
N LEU A 156 -9.84 -17.42 3.93
CA LEU A 156 -10.19 -17.51 5.34
C LEU A 156 -9.58 -18.81 5.81
N ASP A 157 -8.53 -18.73 6.64
CA ASP A 157 -8.03 -19.91 7.34
C ASP A 157 -9.21 -20.43 8.15
N ASP A 158 -9.81 -21.51 7.66
CA ASP A 158 -10.73 -22.34 8.44
C ASP A 158 -9.99 -22.80 9.68
N PHE A 159 -10.56 -22.51 10.84
CA PHE A 159 -10.34 -22.83 12.24
C PHE A 159 -9.34 -23.94 12.59
#